data_be0db3dffe1e5a817c7dad13489b190c
#
_entry.id   be0db3dffe1e5a817c7dad13489b190c
#
_cell.length_a   1.000
_cell.length_b   1.000
_cell.length_c   1.000
_cell.angle_alpha   90.00
_cell.angle_beta   90.00
_cell.angle_gamma   90.00
#
_symmetry.space_group_name_H-M   'P 1'
#
loop_
_entity.id
_entity.type
_entity.pdbx_description
1 polymer ?
#
loop_
_entity_poly.entity_id
_entity_poly.type
_entity_poly.pdbx_seq_one_letter_code
_entity_poly.pdbx_strand_id
1 'polypeptide(L)'
;MKKFISLMLSAVILAGASACSANQSTNSEASQSSADTTAASTAGQATEAKKDYSEEQKQLENSLKQMNFSGVVRITENGETICEVALGKKDSSTGEEIKPGTQFCVGSVSKQFTAASIMLLQEEGRLSVDDKLEKYFPGYKYGKDLTVKNLLSMRSGIAEFYDADYIDNVYTELPAGELSKTVTNGATVEQNQKALESWLLEQPLTFKPDSTFTYSNSNYFLLARIVEIVSGKKYNAFVRESFFEPLGMKSSTFIDDVDWKNLPNLAKPTVDAKTVYVGITMGLGDIISNADDMDVWLTSLRTNKLISAKSVDAMIADYSPEDDLVYGYGLIPDGMGGAFHYGYFTTYHAMAYIHPEKKLNLFAVTNDDAHAEGDFTQLCHYVIQHILDK
;
A
#
# COMPACT_ATOMS: atom_id res chain seq x y z
N MET A 1 8.98 -9.61 -11.19
CA MET A 1 7.65 -8.97 -11.14
C MET A 1 6.58 -9.78 -11.87
N LYS A 2 6.68 -10.08 -13.20
CA LYS A 2 5.64 -10.91 -13.87
C LYS A 2 5.39 -12.26 -13.18
N LYS A 3 6.42 -12.96 -12.69
CA LYS A 3 6.27 -14.20 -11.90
C LYS A 3 5.77 -13.93 -10.47
N PHE A 4 6.15 -12.82 -9.87
CA PHE A 4 5.78 -12.40 -8.54
C PHE A 4 4.28 -12.09 -8.44
N ILE A 5 3.77 -11.29 -9.36
CA ILE A 5 2.37 -10.92 -9.43
C ILE A 5 1.51 -12.10 -9.90
N SER A 6 2.01 -12.94 -10.83
CA SER A 6 1.30 -14.14 -11.31
C SER A 6 1.20 -15.25 -10.24
N LEU A 7 2.18 -15.40 -9.35
CA LEU A 7 2.06 -16.32 -8.21
C LEU A 7 1.05 -15.83 -7.17
N MET A 8 0.94 -14.51 -6.97
CA MET A 8 0.00 -13.91 -6.04
C MET A 8 -1.47 -14.10 -6.48
N LEU A 9 -1.77 -14.05 -7.79
CA LEU A 9 -3.13 -14.25 -8.30
C LEU A 9 -3.55 -15.72 -8.38
N SER A 10 -2.63 -16.63 -8.64
CA SER A 10 -2.96 -18.06 -8.75
C SER A 10 -3.51 -18.65 -7.45
N ALA A 11 -3.19 -18.07 -6.29
CA ALA A 11 -3.69 -18.51 -4.99
C ALA A 11 -5.12 -18.01 -4.69
N VAL A 12 -5.54 -16.88 -5.26
CA VAL A 12 -6.87 -16.30 -5.05
C VAL A 12 -7.94 -16.98 -5.89
N ILE A 13 -7.60 -17.45 -7.11
CA ILE A 13 -8.56 -18.05 -8.05
C ILE A 13 -8.96 -19.49 -7.67
N LEU A 14 -8.16 -20.23 -6.89
CA LEU A 14 -8.42 -21.62 -6.52
C LEU A 14 -9.40 -21.80 -5.34
N ALA A 15 -9.73 -20.75 -4.58
CA ALA A 15 -10.65 -20.84 -3.45
C ALA A 15 -12.11 -20.46 -3.80
N GLY A 16 -12.38 -19.90 -4.99
CA GLY A 16 -13.70 -19.38 -5.38
C GLY A 16 -14.65 -20.36 -6.11
N ALA A 17 -14.25 -21.59 -6.38
CA ALA A 17 -14.97 -22.50 -7.28
C ALA A 17 -15.73 -23.65 -6.59
N SER A 18 -16.31 -23.47 -5.40
CA SER A 18 -17.15 -24.49 -4.78
C SER A 18 -18.19 -23.89 -3.86
N ALA A 19 -19.22 -23.25 -4.38
CA ALA A 19 -20.57 -23.18 -3.80
C ALA A 19 -21.51 -22.40 -4.72
N CYS A 20 -22.06 -23.04 -5.72
CA CYS A 20 -23.32 -22.63 -6.35
C CYS A 20 -24.12 -23.87 -6.73
N SER A 21 -25.10 -24.23 -5.93
CA SER A 21 -26.22 -25.05 -6.37
C SER A 21 -27.47 -24.73 -5.57
N ALA A 22 -28.43 -24.12 -6.27
CA ALA A 22 -29.86 -24.20 -6.18
C ALA A 22 -30.64 -23.97 -4.85
N ASN A 23 -31.50 -22.94 -4.83
CA ASN A 23 -32.92 -23.22 -4.87
C ASN A 23 -33.75 -21.98 -5.27
N GLN A 24 -34.66 -22.20 -6.26
CA GLN A 24 -35.75 -21.33 -6.66
C GLN A 24 -36.99 -21.61 -5.81
N SER A 25 -37.78 -20.59 -5.53
CA SER A 25 -39.22 -20.46 -5.80
C SER A 25 -39.94 -19.60 -4.74
N THR A 26 -40.61 -18.63 -5.15
CA THR A 26 -41.97 -18.24 -5.57
C THR A 26 -42.65 -17.28 -4.61
N ASN A 27 -43.04 -16.14 -5.20
CA ASN A 27 -44.22 -15.29 -5.07
C ASN A 27 -45.11 -15.28 -3.79
N SER A 28 -45.49 -14.06 -3.27
CA SER A 28 -46.71 -13.34 -3.63
C SER A 28 -47.02 -12.17 -2.68
N GLU A 29 -47.37 -11.03 -3.29
CA GLU A 29 -48.36 -9.98 -3.02
C GLU A 29 -48.75 -9.51 -1.62
N ALA A 30 -48.55 -8.20 -1.47
CA ALA A 30 -49.48 -7.10 -1.10
C ALA A 30 -50.36 -7.19 0.16
N SER A 31 -50.29 -6.18 1.02
CA SER A 31 -51.30 -5.13 1.20
C SER A 31 -50.96 -4.13 2.32
N GLN A 32 -51.41 -2.90 2.08
CA GLN A 32 -51.34 -1.72 2.94
C GLN A 32 -52.16 -1.87 4.24
N SER A 33 -51.75 -1.24 5.34
CA SER A 33 -52.60 -0.24 6.01
C SER A 33 -51.85 0.49 7.16
N SER A 34 -52.19 1.74 7.27
CA SER A 34 -51.81 2.76 8.23
C SER A 34 -52.22 2.49 9.68
N ALA A 35 -51.46 2.96 10.67
CA ALA A 35 -51.89 3.93 11.65
C ALA A 35 -50.88 4.14 12.79
N ASP A 36 -50.73 5.40 13.14
CA ASP A 36 -50.08 6.01 14.29
C ASP A 36 -50.10 5.22 15.60
N THR A 37 -48.95 5.25 16.31
CA THR A 37 -48.91 5.66 17.72
C THR A 37 -47.50 5.88 18.20
N THR A 38 -47.23 7.06 18.67
CA THR A 38 -46.06 7.49 19.47
C THR A 38 -45.88 6.65 20.73
N ALA A 39 -44.74 5.98 20.83
CA ALA A 39 -44.20 5.56 22.11
C ALA A 39 -42.70 5.71 22.08
N ALA A 40 -42.15 6.65 22.84
CA ALA A 40 -40.73 6.79 23.11
C ALA A 40 -40.26 5.54 23.84
N SER A 41 -39.55 4.68 23.11
CA SER A 41 -38.81 3.56 23.68
C SER A 41 -37.36 3.99 23.76
N THR A 42 -36.86 4.21 24.96
CA THR A 42 -35.42 4.21 25.30
C THR A 42 -34.88 2.82 24.94
N ALA A 43 -34.41 2.69 23.70
CA ALA A 43 -33.63 1.52 23.29
C ALA A 43 -32.28 1.63 23.99
N GLY A 44 -32.09 0.85 25.06
CA GLY A 44 -30.77 0.54 25.59
C GLY A 44 -29.92 -0.02 24.45
N GLN A 45 -28.79 0.60 24.17
CA GLN A 45 -27.75 0.01 23.34
C GLN A 45 -27.39 -1.34 23.99
N ALA A 46 -27.81 -2.42 23.36
CA ALA A 46 -27.25 -3.73 23.64
C ALA A 46 -25.75 -3.62 23.32
N THR A 47 -24.90 -3.62 24.33
CA THR A 47 -23.47 -3.81 24.14
C THR A 47 -23.30 -5.21 23.56
N GLU A 48 -22.95 -5.30 22.27
CA GLU A 48 -22.51 -6.56 21.68
C GLU A 48 -21.41 -7.12 22.58
N ALA A 49 -21.56 -8.38 22.96
CA ALA A 49 -20.54 -9.05 23.77
C ALA A 49 -19.22 -9.00 23.00
N LYS A 50 -18.16 -8.51 23.63
CA LYS A 50 -16.82 -8.43 23.00
C LYS A 50 -16.42 -9.86 22.63
N LYS A 51 -16.12 -10.08 21.36
CA LYS A 51 -15.60 -11.37 20.86
C LYS A 51 -14.27 -11.67 21.57
N ASP A 52 -14.05 -12.91 21.94
CA ASP A 52 -12.78 -13.39 22.51
C ASP A 52 -11.89 -13.93 21.38
N TYR A 53 -10.78 -13.27 21.12
CA TYR A 53 -9.79 -13.62 20.09
C TYR A 53 -8.53 -14.27 20.67
N SER A 54 -8.58 -14.77 21.93
CA SER A 54 -7.42 -15.35 22.60
C SER A 54 -6.85 -16.58 21.90
N GLU A 55 -7.71 -17.39 21.29
CA GLU A 55 -7.27 -18.59 20.53
C GLU A 55 -6.63 -18.18 19.19
N GLU A 56 -7.19 -17.19 18.47
CA GLU A 56 -6.62 -16.64 17.23
C GLU A 56 -5.26 -16.00 17.49
N GLN A 57 -5.14 -15.22 18.55
CA GLN A 57 -3.88 -14.63 19.00
C GLN A 57 -2.81 -15.71 19.22
N LYS A 58 -3.16 -16.78 19.91
CA LYS A 58 -2.25 -17.89 20.21
C LYS A 58 -1.89 -18.72 18.98
N GLN A 59 -2.85 -18.95 18.09
CA GLN A 59 -2.62 -19.65 16.82
C GLN A 59 -1.68 -18.84 15.92
N LEU A 60 -1.93 -17.55 15.78
CA LEU A 60 -1.08 -16.64 15.02
C LEU A 60 0.34 -16.62 15.56
N GLU A 61 0.50 -16.45 16.87
CA GLU A 61 1.82 -16.42 17.52
C GLU A 61 2.59 -17.75 17.31
N ASN A 62 1.91 -18.90 17.43
CA ASN A 62 2.52 -20.21 17.21
C ASN A 62 2.94 -20.41 15.74
N SER A 63 2.10 -20.00 14.79
CA SER A 63 2.42 -20.09 13.36
C SER A 63 3.62 -19.22 13.02
N LEU A 64 3.67 -17.99 13.51
CA LEU A 64 4.80 -17.08 13.31
C LEU A 64 6.10 -17.60 13.92
N LYS A 65 6.04 -18.21 15.11
CA LYS A 65 7.21 -18.86 15.74
C LYS A 65 7.72 -20.05 14.94
N GLN A 66 6.81 -20.88 14.40
CA GLN A 66 7.20 -22.01 13.54
C GLN A 66 7.89 -21.56 12.24
N MET A 67 7.50 -20.41 11.72
CA MET A 67 8.10 -19.79 10.54
C MET A 67 9.41 -19.05 10.85
N ASN A 68 9.86 -18.99 12.12
CA ASN A 68 10.97 -18.13 12.57
C ASN A 68 10.78 -16.65 12.16
N PHE A 69 9.55 -16.18 12.19
CA PHE A 69 9.21 -14.82 11.79
C PHE A 69 9.94 -13.77 12.62
N SER A 70 10.43 -12.70 11.96
CA SER A 70 11.08 -11.56 12.60
C SER A 70 10.38 -10.27 12.14
N GLY A 71 9.45 -9.75 12.96
CA GLY A 71 8.64 -8.60 12.55
C GLY A 71 7.47 -8.36 13.47
N VAL A 72 6.48 -7.60 12.97
CA VAL A 72 5.22 -7.29 13.66
C VAL A 72 4.04 -7.66 12.77
N VAL A 73 3.03 -8.30 13.36
CA VAL A 73 1.70 -8.48 12.76
C VAL A 73 0.68 -7.89 13.71
N ARG A 74 -0.16 -6.98 13.22
CA ARG A 74 -1.28 -6.39 13.97
C ARG A 74 -2.55 -6.50 13.16
N ILE A 75 -3.63 -6.88 13.83
CA ILE A 75 -4.97 -6.97 13.29
C ILE A 75 -5.90 -6.18 14.20
N THR A 76 -6.69 -5.30 13.62
CA THR A 76 -7.68 -4.52 14.36
C THR A 76 -9.08 -4.70 13.74
N GLU A 77 -10.09 -4.80 14.59
CA GLU A 77 -11.51 -4.81 14.22
C GLU A 77 -12.22 -3.70 14.97
N ASN A 78 -13.02 -2.89 14.29
CA ASN A 78 -13.73 -1.75 14.89
C ASN A 78 -12.84 -0.72 15.63
N GLY A 79 -11.53 -0.65 15.29
CA GLY A 79 -10.54 0.20 15.97
C GLY A 79 -9.97 -0.40 17.26
N GLU A 80 -10.31 -1.65 17.59
CA GLU A 80 -9.70 -2.38 18.70
C GLU A 80 -8.70 -3.42 18.15
N THR A 81 -7.52 -3.51 18.74
CA THR A 81 -6.55 -4.56 18.42
C THR A 81 -7.10 -5.91 18.89
N ILE A 82 -7.29 -6.83 17.97
CA ILE A 82 -7.77 -8.19 18.23
C ILE A 82 -6.64 -9.21 18.26
N CYS A 83 -5.59 -8.98 17.45
CA CYS A 83 -4.36 -9.77 17.49
C CYS A 83 -3.15 -8.86 17.30
N GLU A 84 -2.09 -9.07 18.08
CA GLU A 84 -0.81 -8.41 17.89
C GLU A 84 0.34 -9.33 18.29
N VAL A 85 1.30 -9.51 17.40
CA VAL A 85 2.49 -10.33 17.63
C VAL A 85 3.72 -9.54 17.17
N ALA A 86 4.74 -9.47 18.05
CA ALA A 86 6.04 -8.91 17.73
C ALA A 86 7.11 -9.95 18.08
N LEU A 87 7.90 -10.39 17.13
CA LEU A 87 8.90 -11.45 17.27
C LEU A 87 10.22 -11.08 16.60
N GLY A 88 11.29 -11.73 17.01
CA GLY A 88 12.60 -11.57 16.38
C GLY A 88 13.44 -10.46 16.97
N LYS A 89 14.53 -10.12 16.27
CA LYS A 89 15.51 -9.12 16.71
C LYS A 89 15.38 -7.83 15.90
N LYS A 90 15.26 -6.70 16.62
CA LYS A 90 15.36 -5.37 16.02
C LYS A 90 16.77 -5.12 15.50
N ASP A 91 17.75 -5.60 16.23
CA ASP A 91 19.17 -5.55 15.87
C ASP A 91 19.85 -6.86 16.32
N SER A 92 20.27 -7.66 15.34
CA SER A 92 20.93 -8.96 15.61
C SER A 92 22.29 -8.77 16.29
N SER A 93 22.98 -7.65 16.08
CA SER A 93 24.30 -7.38 16.66
C SER A 93 24.23 -7.05 18.15
N THR A 94 23.14 -6.42 18.61
CA THR A 94 22.91 -6.05 20.02
C THR A 94 22.03 -7.05 20.74
N GLY A 95 21.26 -7.86 20.01
CA GLY A 95 20.25 -8.76 20.56
C GLY A 95 18.95 -8.03 20.97
N GLU A 96 18.79 -6.75 20.65
CA GLU A 96 17.57 -6.01 20.98
C GLU A 96 16.36 -6.58 20.24
N GLU A 97 15.26 -6.78 20.97
CA GLU A 97 14.06 -7.43 20.44
C GLU A 97 13.14 -6.44 19.72
N ILE A 98 12.40 -6.95 18.72
CA ILE A 98 11.31 -6.23 18.09
C ILE A 98 10.18 -6.06 19.08
N LYS A 99 9.57 -4.87 19.06
CA LYS A 99 8.38 -4.50 19.85
C LYS A 99 7.28 -3.98 18.91
N PRO A 100 6.02 -3.93 19.34
CA PRO A 100 4.94 -3.39 18.52
C PRO A 100 5.23 -2.01 17.88
N GLY A 101 5.85 -1.11 18.63
CA GLY A 101 6.24 0.24 18.16
C GLY A 101 7.54 0.30 17.35
N THR A 102 8.21 -0.82 17.07
CA THR A 102 9.42 -0.85 16.24
C THR A 102 9.10 -0.36 14.82
N GLN A 103 9.97 0.50 14.28
CA GLN A 103 9.82 1.05 12.93
C GLN A 103 10.42 0.10 11.87
N PHE A 104 9.85 0.17 10.67
CA PHE A 104 10.30 -0.59 9.49
C PHE A 104 10.13 0.27 8.24
N CYS A 105 10.94 0.02 7.20
CA CYS A 105 10.64 0.52 5.87
C CYS A 105 9.44 -0.26 5.31
N VAL A 106 8.40 0.45 4.84
CA VAL A 106 7.17 -0.20 4.38
C VAL A 106 7.13 -0.40 2.86
N GLY A 107 8.18 0.01 2.14
CA GLY A 107 8.28 -0.16 0.70
C GLY A 107 7.06 0.34 -0.06
N SER A 108 6.59 -0.41 -1.03
CA SER A 108 5.49 -0.01 -1.93
C SER A 108 4.13 0.23 -1.24
N VAL A 109 3.97 -0.09 0.05
CA VAL A 109 2.82 0.40 0.85
C VAL A 109 2.77 1.94 0.85
N SER A 110 3.90 2.62 0.66
CA SER A 110 4.00 4.09 0.47
C SER A 110 3.12 4.60 -0.67
N LYS A 111 2.83 3.78 -1.69
CA LYS A 111 1.99 4.16 -2.82
C LYS A 111 0.57 4.54 -2.44
N GLN A 112 0.06 4.01 -1.34
CA GLN A 112 -1.24 4.41 -0.79
C GLN A 112 -1.29 5.90 -0.46
N PHE A 113 -0.21 6.44 0.13
CA PHE A 113 -0.12 7.87 0.48
C PHE A 113 0.00 8.75 -0.75
N THR A 114 0.69 8.29 -1.78
CA THR A 114 0.80 9.01 -3.06
C THR A 114 -0.56 9.08 -3.76
N ALA A 115 -1.26 7.95 -3.85
CA ALA A 115 -2.60 7.90 -4.43
C ALA A 115 -3.58 8.79 -3.63
N ALA A 116 -3.58 8.69 -2.29
CA ALA A 116 -4.40 9.53 -1.43
C ALA A 116 -4.06 11.02 -1.59
N SER A 117 -2.78 11.39 -1.82
CA SER A 117 -2.37 12.77 -2.09
C SER A 117 -2.98 13.30 -3.38
N ILE A 118 -2.99 12.50 -4.44
CA ILE A 118 -3.66 12.85 -5.71
C ILE A 118 -5.17 13.00 -5.49
N MET A 119 -5.79 12.07 -4.75
CA MET A 119 -7.23 12.12 -4.47
C MET A 119 -7.61 13.34 -3.64
N LEU A 120 -6.80 13.70 -2.63
CA LEU A 120 -7.00 14.91 -1.83
C LEU A 120 -6.92 16.17 -2.68
N LEU A 121 -5.90 16.29 -3.54
CA LEU A 121 -5.77 17.43 -4.45
C LEU A 121 -6.92 17.49 -5.47
N GLN A 122 -7.47 16.36 -5.87
CA GLN A 122 -8.67 16.30 -6.71
C GLN A 122 -9.90 16.80 -5.96
N GLU A 123 -10.11 16.40 -4.71
CA GLU A 123 -11.21 16.91 -3.86
C GLU A 123 -11.13 18.42 -3.65
N GLU A 124 -9.91 18.96 -3.53
CA GLU A 124 -9.65 20.38 -3.45
C GLU A 124 -9.85 21.12 -4.80
N GLY A 125 -10.15 20.40 -5.89
CA GLY A 125 -10.33 20.98 -7.23
C GLY A 125 -9.05 21.51 -7.86
N ARG A 126 -7.87 21.11 -7.39
CA ARG A 126 -6.56 21.58 -7.85
C ARG A 126 -6.02 20.76 -9.02
N LEU A 127 -6.47 19.52 -9.15
CA LEU A 127 -6.20 18.64 -10.28
C LEU A 127 -7.42 17.76 -10.58
N SER A 128 -7.38 17.06 -11.72
CA SER A 128 -8.27 15.95 -12.06
C SER A 128 -7.46 14.73 -12.43
N VAL A 129 -7.90 13.53 -12.07
CA VAL A 129 -7.27 12.28 -12.55
C VAL A 129 -7.31 12.15 -14.07
N ASP A 130 -8.23 12.87 -14.74
CA ASP A 130 -8.35 12.92 -16.20
C ASP A 130 -7.47 14.01 -16.84
N ASP A 131 -6.76 14.81 -16.04
CA ASP A 131 -5.81 15.79 -16.56
C ASP A 131 -4.71 15.11 -17.37
N LYS A 132 -4.38 15.73 -18.51
CA LYS A 132 -3.28 15.27 -19.36
C LYS A 132 -1.92 15.60 -18.73
N LEU A 133 -0.96 14.68 -18.87
CA LEU A 133 0.38 14.89 -18.31
C LEU A 133 1.10 16.11 -18.89
N GLU A 134 0.76 16.56 -20.10
CA GLU A 134 1.29 17.81 -20.69
C GLU A 134 1.06 19.03 -19.78
N LYS A 135 0.00 19.01 -18.96
CA LYS A 135 -0.28 20.08 -17.97
C LYS A 135 0.82 20.20 -16.89
N TYR A 136 1.42 19.09 -16.52
CA TYR A 136 2.40 18.98 -15.43
C TYR A 136 3.83 18.91 -15.95
N PHE A 137 4.01 18.26 -17.10
CA PHE A 137 5.28 18.08 -17.79
C PHE A 137 5.22 18.68 -19.19
N PRO A 138 5.30 20.03 -19.32
CA PRO A 138 5.25 20.70 -20.61
C PRO A 138 6.36 20.21 -21.54
N GLY A 139 5.99 19.85 -22.77
CA GLY A 139 6.93 19.32 -23.75
C GLY A 139 7.17 17.82 -23.67
N TYR A 140 6.55 17.13 -22.71
CA TYR A 140 6.60 15.67 -22.70
C TYR A 140 5.93 15.10 -23.96
N LYS A 141 6.68 14.36 -24.73
CA LYS A 141 6.27 13.83 -26.04
C LYS A 141 4.92 13.10 -26.04
N TYR A 142 4.63 12.37 -24.95
CA TYR A 142 3.40 11.61 -24.79
C TYR A 142 2.39 12.29 -23.84
N GLY A 143 2.69 13.51 -23.40
CA GLY A 143 1.90 14.23 -22.42
C GLY A 143 0.43 14.44 -22.78
N LYS A 144 0.10 14.50 -24.09
CA LYS A 144 -1.27 14.62 -24.59
C LYS A 144 -2.05 13.30 -24.61
N ASP A 145 -1.36 12.18 -24.62
CA ASP A 145 -1.97 10.86 -24.69
C ASP A 145 -2.20 10.26 -23.31
N LEU A 146 -1.38 10.64 -22.33
CA LEU A 146 -1.38 10.15 -20.97
C LEU A 146 -2.18 11.04 -20.02
N THR A 147 -2.82 10.42 -19.04
CA THR A 147 -3.52 11.08 -17.93
C THR A 147 -2.92 10.71 -16.58
N VAL A 148 -3.24 11.47 -15.53
CA VAL A 148 -2.92 11.11 -14.13
C VAL A 148 -3.49 9.74 -13.78
N LYS A 149 -4.70 9.41 -14.26
CA LYS A 149 -5.34 8.10 -14.10
C LYS A 149 -4.48 6.96 -14.64
N ASN A 150 -3.85 7.13 -15.80
CA ASN A 150 -2.98 6.09 -16.38
C ASN A 150 -1.79 5.78 -15.46
N LEU A 151 -1.24 6.78 -14.76
CA LEU A 151 -0.19 6.58 -13.77
C LEU A 151 -0.71 5.84 -12.54
N LEU A 152 -1.83 6.31 -11.96
CA LEU A 152 -2.44 5.72 -10.77
C LEU A 152 -2.77 4.25 -10.96
N SER A 153 -3.32 3.88 -12.12
CA SER A 153 -3.76 2.52 -12.45
C SER A 153 -2.68 1.64 -13.08
N MET A 154 -1.42 2.09 -13.16
CA MET A 154 -0.31 1.34 -13.78
C MET A 154 -0.52 1.00 -15.27
N ARG A 155 -1.28 1.82 -16.01
CA ARG A 155 -1.66 1.61 -17.41
C ARG A 155 -1.07 2.65 -18.38
N SER A 156 0.02 3.29 -17.99
CA SER A 156 0.61 4.37 -18.76
C SER A 156 1.50 3.92 -19.92
N GLY A 157 2.18 2.79 -19.78
CA GLY A 157 3.25 2.38 -20.68
C GLY A 157 4.58 3.11 -20.47
N ILE A 158 4.69 3.98 -19.47
CA ILE A 158 5.96 4.64 -19.13
C ILE A 158 6.99 3.58 -18.72
N ALA A 159 8.21 3.71 -19.23
CA ALA A 159 9.30 2.78 -18.95
C ALA A 159 9.58 2.68 -17.44
N GLU A 160 9.77 1.46 -16.94
CA GLU A 160 10.22 1.23 -15.56
C GLU A 160 11.71 1.58 -15.46
N PHE A 161 12.07 2.33 -14.44
CA PHE A 161 13.46 2.72 -14.23
C PHE A 161 14.28 1.67 -13.46
N TYR A 162 13.64 0.68 -12.87
CA TYR A 162 14.30 -0.51 -12.36
C TYR A 162 14.34 -1.60 -13.43
N ASP A 163 15.47 -2.29 -13.60
CA ASP A 163 15.58 -3.41 -14.54
C ASP A 163 14.83 -4.64 -13.99
N ALA A 164 14.19 -5.40 -14.88
CA ALA A 164 13.41 -6.57 -14.50
C ALA A 164 14.25 -7.73 -13.94
N ASP A 165 15.51 -7.86 -14.36
CA ASP A 165 16.46 -8.84 -13.81
C ASP A 165 17.01 -8.44 -12.43
N TYR A 166 16.63 -7.27 -11.98
CA TYR A 166 17.11 -6.59 -10.80
C TYR A 166 16.30 -6.87 -9.54
N ILE A 167 15.11 -7.46 -9.69
CA ILE A 167 14.15 -7.72 -8.63
C ILE A 167 14.66 -8.79 -7.65
N ASP A 168 15.44 -9.72 -8.13
CA ASP A 168 16.04 -10.78 -7.29
C ASP A 168 17.29 -10.31 -6.50
N ASN A 169 17.84 -9.11 -6.82
CA ASN A 169 19.03 -8.56 -6.14
C ASN A 169 18.89 -7.10 -5.69
N VAL A 170 17.74 -6.59 -5.70
CA VAL A 170 17.17 -5.44 -5.02
C VAL A 170 18.06 -4.26 -4.62
N TYR A 171 17.68 -3.07 -5.09
CA TYR A 171 18.10 -1.74 -4.60
C TYR A 171 19.58 -1.41 -4.58
N THR A 172 20.44 -2.07 -5.35
CA THR A 172 21.87 -1.84 -5.31
C THR A 172 22.48 -1.17 -6.50
N GLU A 173 21.81 -1.26 -7.63
CA GLU A 173 22.29 -0.64 -8.86
C GLU A 173 21.09 -0.06 -9.60
N LEU A 174 21.28 1.06 -10.21
CA LEU A 174 20.32 1.61 -11.14
C LEU A 174 20.28 0.75 -12.41
N PRO A 175 19.22 0.83 -13.19
CA PRO A 175 19.18 0.19 -14.50
C PRO A 175 20.45 0.47 -15.27
N ALA A 176 20.95 -0.54 -15.96
CA ALA A 176 22.10 -0.38 -16.84
C ALA A 176 21.80 0.69 -17.90
N GLY A 177 22.74 1.54 -18.20
CA GLY A 177 22.62 2.57 -19.22
C GLY A 177 22.79 4.00 -18.72
N GLU A 178 22.21 4.96 -19.40
CA GLU A 178 22.45 6.39 -19.17
C GLU A 178 22.00 6.88 -17.79
N LEU A 179 20.93 6.29 -17.21
CA LEU A 179 20.43 6.69 -15.89
C LEU A 179 21.47 6.43 -14.79
N SER A 180 22.20 5.31 -14.85
CA SER A 180 23.25 4.99 -13.87
C SER A 180 24.43 5.98 -13.89
N LYS A 181 24.55 6.79 -14.94
CA LYS A 181 25.57 7.85 -15.04
C LYS A 181 25.13 9.16 -14.40
N THR A 182 23.84 9.37 -14.23
CA THR A 182 23.24 10.65 -13.80
C THR A 182 22.70 10.58 -12.38
N VAL A 183 22.12 9.47 -11.96
CA VAL A 183 21.70 9.22 -10.58
C VAL A 183 22.89 8.59 -9.83
N THR A 184 23.36 9.25 -8.80
CA THR A 184 24.58 8.83 -8.09
C THR A 184 24.46 9.00 -6.57
N ASN A 185 25.23 8.23 -5.81
CA ASN A 185 25.31 8.33 -4.35
C ASN A 185 25.90 9.66 -3.84
N GLY A 186 26.62 10.38 -4.68
CA GLY A 186 27.19 11.69 -4.33
C GLY A 186 26.29 12.87 -4.67
N ALA A 187 25.14 12.62 -5.32
CA ALA A 187 24.19 13.66 -5.69
C ALA A 187 23.22 13.96 -4.53
N THR A 188 22.64 15.16 -4.55
CA THR A 188 21.55 15.50 -3.64
C THR A 188 20.24 14.82 -4.06
N VAL A 189 19.27 14.79 -3.14
CA VAL A 189 17.88 14.32 -3.42
C VAL A 189 17.34 14.99 -4.68
N GLU A 190 17.40 16.32 -4.76
CA GLU A 190 16.88 17.08 -5.89
C GLU A 190 17.60 16.79 -7.20
N GLN A 191 18.91 16.56 -7.16
CA GLN A 191 19.69 16.22 -8.35
C GLN A 191 19.27 14.86 -8.89
N ASN A 192 19.13 13.86 -8.03
CA ASN A 192 18.71 12.52 -8.44
C ASN A 192 17.25 12.52 -8.91
N GLN A 193 16.35 13.21 -8.23
CA GLN A 193 14.95 13.36 -8.66
C GLN A 193 14.85 14.00 -10.05
N LYS A 194 15.59 15.07 -10.29
CA LYS A 194 15.61 15.75 -11.59
C LYS A 194 16.20 14.86 -12.70
N ALA A 195 17.26 14.14 -12.39
CA ALA A 195 17.89 13.22 -13.34
C ALA A 195 16.92 12.09 -13.73
N LEU A 196 16.23 11.49 -12.74
CA LEU A 196 15.24 10.44 -12.98
C LEU A 196 14.03 10.98 -13.77
N GLU A 197 13.47 12.13 -13.37
CA GLU A 197 12.37 12.76 -14.12
C GLU A 197 12.75 13.00 -15.58
N SER A 198 13.91 13.62 -15.83
CA SER A 198 14.37 13.88 -17.20
C SER A 198 14.53 12.61 -18.01
N TRP A 199 15.12 11.57 -17.41
CA TRP A 199 15.29 10.29 -18.08
C TRP A 199 13.94 9.66 -18.43
N LEU A 200 12.97 9.63 -17.49
CA LEU A 200 11.63 9.05 -17.70
C LEU A 200 10.88 9.74 -18.85
N LEU A 201 10.96 11.07 -18.90
CA LEU A 201 10.25 11.85 -19.92
C LEU A 201 10.86 11.72 -21.33
N GLU A 202 12.11 11.25 -21.43
CA GLU A 202 12.78 10.98 -22.71
C GLU A 202 12.52 9.57 -23.24
N GLN A 203 12.17 8.58 -22.38
CA GLN A 203 12.00 7.19 -22.80
C GLN A 203 10.77 7.01 -23.72
N PRO A 204 10.83 6.04 -24.65
CA PRO A 204 9.64 5.62 -25.39
C PRO A 204 8.67 4.89 -24.45
N LEU A 205 7.37 4.96 -24.76
CA LEU A 205 6.40 4.08 -24.11
C LEU A 205 6.66 2.62 -24.46
N THR A 206 6.55 1.74 -23.50
CA THR A 206 6.72 0.29 -23.65
C THR A 206 5.48 -0.39 -24.23
N PHE A 207 4.31 0.24 -24.05
CA PHE A 207 3.03 -0.15 -24.64
C PHE A 207 2.11 1.07 -24.79
N LYS A 208 1.04 0.90 -25.54
CA LYS A 208 0.03 1.97 -25.72
C LYS A 208 -0.73 2.21 -24.42
N PRO A 209 -0.96 3.46 -23.99
CA PRO A 209 -1.77 3.78 -22.83
C PRO A 209 -3.11 3.02 -22.81
N ASP A 210 -3.51 2.52 -21.67
CA ASP A 210 -4.72 1.72 -21.40
C ASP A 210 -4.79 0.34 -22.09
N SER A 211 -3.77 -0.08 -22.84
CA SER A 211 -3.82 -1.37 -23.53
C SER A 211 -3.51 -2.58 -22.65
N THR A 212 -2.80 -2.39 -21.55
CA THR A 212 -2.47 -3.45 -20.59
C THR A 212 -2.04 -2.85 -19.25
N PHE A 213 -2.06 -3.66 -18.21
CA PHE A 213 -1.47 -3.37 -16.91
C PHE A 213 0.01 -3.80 -16.88
N THR A 214 0.86 -2.94 -16.32
CA THR A 214 2.23 -3.31 -15.94
C THR A 214 2.65 -2.51 -14.73
N TYR A 215 2.91 -3.19 -13.61
CA TYR A 215 3.38 -2.54 -12.41
C TYR A 215 4.66 -1.76 -12.68
N SER A 216 4.67 -0.48 -12.32
CA SER A 216 5.81 0.41 -12.57
C SER A 216 5.96 1.44 -11.47
N ASN A 217 7.15 1.49 -10.87
CA ASN A 217 7.54 2.48 -9.88
C ASN A 217 7.64 3.88 -10.49
N SER A 218 8.01 3.97 -11.76
CA SER A 218 8.10 5.22 -12.53
C SER A 218 6.80 6.02 -12.48
N ASN A 219 5.65 5.33 -12.53
CA ASN A 219 4.34 5.98 -12.44
C ASN A 219 4.19 6.74 -11.12
N TYR A 220 4.53 6.11 -10.00
CA TYR A 220 4.34 6.69 -8.67
C TYR A 220 5.37 7.76 -8.34
N PHE A 221 6.58 7.64 -8.88
CA PHE A 221 7.53 8.75 -8.84
C PHE A 221 6.97 10.00 -9.55
N LEU A 222 6.44 9.85 -10.77
CA LEU A 222 5.84 10.99 -11.49
C LEU A 222 4.58 11.52 -10.81
N LEU A 223 3.77 10.67 -10.16
CA LEU A 223 2.64 11.12 -9.33
C LEU A 223 3.12 11.98 -8.14
N ALA A 224 4.19 11.57 -7.46
CA ALA A 224 4.78 12.39 -6.39
C ALA A 224 5.29 13.73 -6.92
N ARG A 225 5.90 13.76 -8.12
CA ARG A 225 6.26 15.03 -8.80
C ARG A 225 5.03 15.88 -9.11
N ILE A 226 3.92 15.30 -9.55
CA ILE A 226 2.66 16.02 -9.78
C ILE A 226 2.14 16.62 -8.46
N VAL A 227 2.22 15.87 -7.35
CA VAL A 227 1.87 16.41 -6.01
C VAL A 227 2.72 17.65 -5.69
N GLU A 228 4.04 17.62 -5.94
CA GLU A 228 4.90 18.79 -5.72
C GLU A 228 4.51 19.97 -6.62
N ILE A 229 4.31 19.73 -7.90
CA ILE A 229 3.93 20.78 -8.88
C ILE A 229 2.61 21.44 -8.50
N VAL A 230 1.61 20.65 -8.14
CA VAL A 230 0.26 21.14 -7.82
C VAL A 230 0.19 21.79 -6.44
N SER A 231 0.85 21.20 -5.45
CA SER A 231 0.83 21.70 -4.06
C SER A 231 1.75 22.90 -3.86
N GLY A 232 2.84 22.98 -4.61
CA GLY A 232 3.94 23.93 -4.40
C GLY A 232 4.81 23.57 -3.20
N LYS A 233 4.66 22.35 -2.64
CA LYS A 233 5.41 21.82 -1.50
C LYS A 233 6.26 20.64 -1.95
N LYS A 234 7.33 20.36 -1.22
CA LYS A 234 8.02 19.06 -1.34
C LYS A 234 7.04 17.93 -1.01
N TYR A 235 7.17 16.79 -1.72
CA TYR A 235 6.27 15.64 -1.54
C TYR A 235 6.20 15.19 -0.07
N ASN A 236 7.36 15.00 0.58
CA ASN A 236 7.43 14.58 1.98
C ASN A 236 6.71 15.57 2.92
N ALA A 237 6.88 16.88 2.69
CA ALA A 237 6.20 17.91 3.47
C ALA A 237 4.68 17.86 3.25
N PHE A 238 4.23 17.68 2.00
CA PHE A 238 2.81 17.58 1.68
C PHE A 238 2.16 16.39 2.40
N VAL A 239 2.76 15.19 2.30
CA VAL A 239 2.24 13.98 2.96
C VAL A 239 2.24 14.13 4.48
N ARG A 240 3.31 14.68 5.06
CA ARG A 240 3.40 14.93 6.50
C ARG A 240 2.27 15.84 6.99
N GLU A 241 2.08 16.98 6.36
CA GLU A 241 1.07 17.96 6.74
C GLU A 241 -0.36 17.49 6.47
N SER A 242 -0.57 16.72 5.40
CA SER A 242 -1.91 16.27 5.00
C SER A 242 -2.35 14.99 5.72
N PHE A 243 -1.42 14.11 6.11
CA PHE A 243 -1.75 12.81 6.67
C PHE A 243 -1.06 12.54 8.00
N PHE A 244 0.27 12.61 8.12
CA PHE A 244 0.96 12.19 9.36
C PHE A 244 0.57 13.05 10.55
N GLU A 245 0.62 14.37 10.42
CA GLU A 245 0.29 15.30 11.52
C GLU A 245 -1.18 15.23 11.93
N PRO A 246 -2.17 15.32 11.00
CA PRO A 246 -3.58 15.27 11.37
C PRO A 246 -4.00 13.93 11.98
N LEU A 247 -3.31 12.84 11.65
CA LEU A 247 -3.55 11.51 12.20
C LEU A 247 -2.74 11.22 13.45
N GLY A 248 -1.74 12.05 13.79
CA GLY A 248 -0.84 11.82 14.91
C GLY A 248 0.17 10.69 14.67
N MET A 249 0.54 10.42 13.43
CA MET A 249 1.52 9.38 13.01
C MET A 249 2.95 9.85 13.31
N LYS A 250 3.32 9.85 14.58
CA LYS A 250 4.58 10.44 15.06
C LYS A 250 5.82 9.59 14.80
N SER A 251 5.62 8.32 14.51
CA SER A 251 6.70 7.37 14.18
C SER A 251 6.91 7.22 12.69
N SER A 252 6.13 7.93 11.86
CA SER A 252 6.24 7.87 10.41
C SER A 252 7.13 8.97 9.86
N THR A 253 8.04 8.61 8.97
CA THR A 253 8.99 9.53 8.32
C THR A 253 9.38 9.00 6.94
N PHE A 254 10.23 9.75 6.24
CA PHE A 254 10.75 9.36 4.92
C PHE A 254 12.25 9.04 5.03
N ILE A 255 12.71 8.08 4.23
CA ILE A 255 14.14 7.69 4.22
C ILE A 255 15.06 8.85 3.84
N ASP A 256 14.60 9.77 2.98
CA ASP A 256 15.37 10.94 2.56
C ASP A 256 15.40 12.08 3.59
N ASP A 257 14.53 12.06 4.60
CA ASP A 257 14.47 13.08 5.65
C ASP A 257 15.37 12.77 6.86
N VAL A 258 15.87 11.54 6.95
CA VAL A 258 16.63 11.05 8.10
C VAL A 258 17.83 10.21 7.66
N ASP A 259 18.83 10.06 8.54
CA ASP A 259 19.82 9.00 8.41
C ASP A 259 19.19 7.67 8.81
N TRP A 260 18.41 7.08 7.88
CA TRP A 260 17.56 5.95 8.17
C TRP A 260 18.33 4.72 8.64
N LYS A 261 19.58 4.51 8.14
CA LYS A 261 20.42 3.38 8.58
C LYS A 261 20.81 3.46 10.06
N ASN A 262 20.81 4.66 10.62
CA ASN A 262 21.13 4.94 12.02
C ASN A 262 19.91 5.36 12.84
N LEU A 263 18.69 5.24 12.30
CA LEU A 263 17.46 5.56 13.04
C LEU A 263 17.30 4.60 14.25
N PRO A 264 17.25 5.11 15.51
CA PRO A 264 17.39 4.27 16.70
C PRO A 264 16.28 3.21 16.87
N ASN A 265 15.05 3.50 16.39
CA ASN A 265 13.92 2.59 16.53
C ASN A 265 13.63 1.76 15.28
N LEU A 266 14.44 1.89 14.23
CA LEU A 266 14.29 1.07 13.02
C LEU A 266 14.84 -0.33 13.26
N ALA A 267 14.05 -1.36 12.94
CA ALA A 267 14.57 -2.71 12.85
C ALA A 267 15.67 -2.78 11.79
N LYS A 268 16.83 -3.31 12.15
CA LYS A 268 17.94 -3.44 11.19
C LYS A 268 17.65 -4.58 10.21
N PRO A 269 18.00 -4.42 8.92
CA PRO A 269 17.91 -5.52 7.96
C PRO A 269 18.78 -6.69 8.41
N THR A 270 18.33 -7.92 8.14
CA THR A 270 19.06 -9.14 8.52
C THR A 270 20.30 -9.39 7.67
N VAL A 271 20.35 -8.81 6.48
CA VAL A 271 21.54 -8.73 5.62
C VAL A 271 21.86 -7.27 5.33
N ASP A 272 23.12 -6.99 5.04
CA ASP A 272 23.55 -5.62 4.73
C ASP A 272 22.68 -5.02 3.62
N ALA A 273 21.97 -3.95 3.98
CA ALA A 273 21.21 -3.20 3.02
C ALA A 273 22.15 -2.63 1.96
N LYS A 274 21.94 -3.08 0.74
CA LYS A 274 22.65 -2.58 -0.41
C LYS A 274 22.43 -1.07 -0.56
N THR A 275 23.15 -0.45 -1.46
CA THR A 275 23.09 1.00 -1.68
C THR A 275 21.68 1.43 -2.13
N VAL A 276 21.07 2.34 -1.38
CA VAL A 276 19.86 3.03 -1.77
C VAL A 276 20.23 4.44 -2.20
N TYR A 277 19.84 4.81 -3.41
CA TYR A 277 20.10 6.15 -3.94
C TYR A 277 19.00 7.10 -3.45
N VAL A 278 19.43 8.22 -2.85
CA VAL A 278 18.52 9.22 -2.32
C VAL A 278 17.63 9.83 -3.42
N GLY A 279 16.39 10.08 -3.12
CA GLY A 279 15.43 10.79 -3.98
C GLY A 279 14.71 9.95 -5.03
N ILE A 280 15.19 8.74 -5.36
CA ILE A 280 14.57 7.94 -6.44
C ILE A 280 13.39 7.08 -5.97
N THR A 281 13.24 6.90 -4.67
CA THR A 281 12.14 6.13 -4.08
C THR A 281 10.96 6.98 -3.67
N MET A 282 11.01 8.29 -3.94
CA MET A 282 9.97 9.26 -3.59
C MET A 282 8.59 8.85 -4.11
N GLY A 283 7.65 8.71 -3.19
CA GLY A 283 6.26 8.39 -3.47
C GLY A 283 5.96 6.95 -3.89
N LEU A 284 6.98 6.12 -3.99
CA LEU A 284 6.83 4.73 -4.43
C LEU A 284 7.26 3.70 -3.38
N GLY A 285 8.10 4.10 -2.39
CA GLY A 285 8.63 3.13 -1.44
C GLY A 285 9.47 3.73 -0.29
N ASP A 286 9.32 5.00 0.01
CA ASP A 286 10.22 5.81 0.83
C ASP A 286 9.76 6.04 2.27
N ILE A 287 8.66 5.44 2.72
CA ILE A 287 8.12 5.64 4.07
C ILE A 287 8.73 4.62 5.04
N ILE A 288 9.11 5.11 6.21
CA ILE A 288 9.39 4.36 7.43
C ILE A 288 8.21 4.56 8.37
N SER A 289 7.67 3.48 8.95
CA SER A 289 6.53 3.54 9.86
C SER A 289 6.55 2.36 10.86
N ASN A 290 5.55 2.29 11.73
CA ASN A 290 5.32 1.19 12.66
C ASN A 290 3.85 0.74 12.64
N ALA A 291 3.52 -0.30 13.41
CA ALA A 291 2.18 -0.86 13.42
C ALA A 291 1.13 0.12 14.00
N ASP A 292 1.50 0.98 14.95
CA ASP A 292 0.57 1.97 15.54
C ASP A 292 0.14 2.99 14.49
N ASP A 293 1.12 3.61 13.83
CA ASP A 293 0.86 4.64 12.82
C ASP A 293 0.15 4.07 11.59
N MET A 294 0.55 2.86 11.15
CA MET A 294 -0.09 2.20 10.00
C MET A 294 -1.54 1.80 10.29
N ASP A 295 -1.87 1.36 11.51
CA ASP A 295 -3.27 1.09 11.86
C ASP A 295 -4.12 2.37 11.86
N VAL A 296 -3.57 3.48 12.36
CA VAL A 296 -4.23 4.79 12.28
C VAL A 296 -4.45 5.22 10.83
N TRP A 297 -3.46 5.01 9.95
CA TRP A 297 -3.59 5.26 8.52
C TRP A 297 -4.70 4.43 7.87
N LEU A 298 -4.67 3.12 8.04
CA LEU A 298 -5.65 2.19 7.49
C LEU A 298 -7.07 2.49 8.01
N THR A 299 -7.19 2.80 9.31
CA THR A 299 -8.44 3.25 9.91
C THR A 299 -8.92 4.55 9.27
N SER A 300 -8.04 5.49 8.95
CA SER A 300 -8.41 6.76 8.32
C SER A 300 -8.98 6.57 6.91
N LEU A 301 -8.40 5.65 6.13
CA LEU A 301 -8.94 5.25 4.82
C LEU A 301 -10.33 4.63 4.99
N ARG A 302 -10.44 3.62 5.84
CA ARG A 302 -11.69 2.87 6.08
C ARG A 302 -12.84 3.76 6.60
N THR A 303 -12.53 4.79 7.38
CA THR A 303 -13.52 5.71 7.96
C THR A 303 -13.67 7.01 7.18
N ASN A 304 -13.00 7.15 6.05
CA ASN A 304 -13.03 8.34 5.20
C ASN A 304 -12.68 9.63 5.96
N LYS A 305 -11.69 9.56 6.87
CA LYS A 305 -11.40 10.65 7.80
C LYS A 305 -10.72 11.85 7.13
N LEU A 306 -9.82 11.60 6.16
CA LEU A 306 -9.02 12.63 5.50
C LEU A 306 -9.34 12.80 4.02
N ILE A 307 -9.85 11.77 3.38
CA ILE A 307 -10.36 11.78 2.01
C ILE A 307 -11.74 11.17 1.99
N SER A 308 -12.58 11.56 1.05
CA SER A 308 -14.00 11.15 0.99
C SER A 308 -14.16 9.67 0.65
N ALA A 309 -15.32 9.10 0.98
CA ALA A 309 -15.69 7.74 0.58
C ALA A 309 -15.53 7.53 -0.93
N LYS A 310 -15.93 8.51 -1.75
CA LYS A 310 -15.79 8.46 -3.20
C LYS A 310 -14.33 8.29 -3.63
N SER A 311 -13.40 8.97 -2.94
CA SER A 311 -11.96 8.85 -3.22
C SER A 311 -11.41 7.49 -2.77
N VAL A 312 -11.83 6.99 -1.61
CA VAL A 312 -11.43 5.65 -1.16
C VAL A 312 -12.00 4.58 -2.09
N ASP A 313 -13.26 4.68 -2.49
CA ASP A 313 -13.88 3.76 -3.46
C ASP A 313 -13.11 3.77 -4.79
N ALA A 314 -12.65 4.95 -5.26
CA ALA A 314 -11.80 5.04 -6.45
C ALA A 314 -10.42 4.40 -6.22
N MET A 315 -9.86 4.48 -5.01
CA MET A 315 -8.57 3.83 -4.71
C MET A 315 -8.65 2.31 -4.72
N ILE A 316 -9.77 1.72 -4.31
CA ILE A 316 -9.98 0.27 -4.26
C ILE A 316 -10.68 -0.32 -5.49
N ALA A 317 -11.12 0.52 -6.44
CA ALA A 317 -11.73 0.04 -7.68
C ALA A 317 -10.70 -0.67 -8.56
N ASP A 318 -11.14 -1.72 -9.26
CA ASP A 318 -10.30 -2.39 -10.25
C ASP A 318 -10.31 -1.61 -11.58
N TYR A 319 -9.13 -1.23 -12.04
CA TYR A 319 -8.94 -0.56 -13.33
C TYR A 319 -8.30 -1.47 -14.40
N SER A 320 -8.14 -2.75 -14.11
CA SER A 320 -7.53 -3.75 -15.01
C SER A 320 -8.33 -5.04 -15.13
N PRO A 321 -9.69 -4.99 -15.26
CA PRO A 321 -10.53 -6.19 -15.21
C PRO A 321 -10.30 -7.16 -16.35
N GLU A 322 -9.62 -6.74 -17.43
CA GLU A 322 -9.28 -7.57 -18.58
C GLU A 322 -7.89 -8.21 -18.47
N ASP A 323 -7.11 -7.79 -17.46
CA ASP A 323 -5.78 -8.33 -17.18
C ASP A 323 -5.88 -9.38 -16.06
N ASP A 324 -4.97 -10.34 -16.03
CA ASP A 324 -4.88 -11.33 -14.93
C ASP A 324 -4.48 -10.68 -13.58
N LEU A 325 -4.28 -9.38 -13.56
CA LEU A 325 -3.77 -8.60 -12.43
C LEU A 325 -4.68 -7.43 -12.12
N VAL A 326 -5.23 -7.43 -10.92
CA VAL A 326 -6.14 -6.39 -10.39
C VAL A 326 -5.34 -5.27 -9.76
N TYR A 327 -5.63 -4.00 -10.10
CA TYR A 327 -4.99 -2.86 -9.44
C TYR A 327 -5.89 -1.63 -9.44
N GLY A 328 -6.00 -1.00 -8.27
CA GLY A 328 -6.66 0.28 -8.07
C GLY A 328 -5.69 1.46 -8.12
N TYR A 329 -5.87 2.44 -7.24
CA TYR A 329 -4.96 3.56 -7.04
C TYR A 329 -4.18 3.36 -5.74
N GLY A 330 -2.98 2.76 -5.85
CA GLY A 330 -2.13 2.44 -4.69
C GLY A 330 -2.65 1.35 -3.77
N LEU A 331 -3.69 0.64 -4.21
CA LEU A 331 -4.33 -0.49 -3.53
C LEU A 331 -4.65 -1.58 -4.55
N ILE A 332 -4.66 -2.82 -4.08
CA ILE A 332 -4.99 -4.01 -4.85
C ILE A 332 -6.30 -4.56 -4.27
N PRO A 333 -7.44 -4.48 -4.98
CA PRO A 333 -8.68 -5.06 -4.50
C PRO A 333 -8.57 -6.59 -4.40
N ASP A 334 -9.12 -7.17 -3.32
CA ASP A 334 -9.09 -8.62 -3.07
C ASP A 334 -10.25 -9.41 -3.68
N GLY A 335 -11.20 -8.71 -4.30
CA GLY A 335 -12.42 -9.30 -4.84
C GLY A 335 -13.47 -9.70 -3.80
N MET A 336 -13.21 -9.45 -2.51
CA MET A 336 -14.09 -9.78 -1.38
C MET A 336 -14.59 -8.54 -0.62
N GLY A 337 -14.28 -7.35 -1.13
CA GLY A 337 -14.66 -6.07 -0.51
C GLY A 337 -13.53 -5.43 0.30
N GLY A 338 -12.38 -6.05 0.37
CA GLY A 338 -11.16 -5.50 0.94
C GLY A 338 -10.15 -5.06 -0.12
N ALA A 339 -9.08 -4.44 0.34
CA ALA A 339 -7.95 -4.07 -0.52
C ALA A 339 -6.65 -4.01 0.28
N PHE A 340 -5.54 -4.27 -0.39
CA PHE A 340 -4.23 -4.32 0.21
C PHE A 340 -3.15 -3.71 -0.68
N HIS A 341 -1.96 -3.54 -0.14
CA HIS A 341 -0.74 -3.38 -0.91
C HIS A 341 0.42 -4.07 -0.20
N TYR A 342 1.23 -4.79 -0.97
CA TYR A 342 2.51 -5.30 -0.49
C TYR A 342 3.60 -4.25 -0.65
N GLY A 343 4.62 -4.31 0.21
CA GLY A 343 5.81 -3.50 0.14
C GLY A 343 7.06 -4.35 0.24
N TYR A 344 8.04 -4.00 -0.55
CA TYR A 344 9.38 -4.54 -0.48
C TYR A 344 10.40 -3.42 -0.52
N PHE A 345 11.36 -3.45 0.39
CA PHE A 345 12.45 -2.49 0.44
C PHE A 345 13.67 -3.13 1.11
N THR A 346 14.72 -3.38 0.34
CA THR A 346 15.91 -4.13 0.78
C THR A 346 15.58 -5.54 1.31
N THR A 347 15.47 -5.74 2.62
CA THR A 347 15.06 -6.99 3.27
C THR A 347 13.74 -6.86 4.01
N TYR A 348 13.12 -5.68 3.95
CA TYR A 348 11.82 -5.47 4.58
C TYR A 348 10.72 -5.88 3.63
N HIS A 349 9.77 -6.65 4.17
CA HIS A 349 8.50 -6.95 3.50
C HIS A 349 7.36 -6.43 4.36
N ALA A 350 6.40 -5.79 3.75
CA ALA A 350 5.23 -5.25 4.43
C ALA A 350 3.95 -5.59 3.69
N MET A 351 2.85 -5.69 4.40
CA MET A 351 1.50 -5.71 3.86
C MET A 351 0.60 -4.84 4.71
N ALA A 352 -0.17 -4.00 4.03
CA ALA A 352 -1.22 -3.20 4.64
C ALA A 352 -2.55 -3.53 3.95
N TYR A 353 -3.56 -3.95 4.72
CA TYR A 353 -4.86 -4.40 4.24
C TYR A 353 -5.98 -3.71 4.98
N ILE A 354 -7.03 -3.37 4.27
CA ILE A 354 -8.30 -2.85 4.82
C ILE A 354 -9.49 -3.66 4.31
N HIS A 355 -10.49 -3.85 5.16
CA HIS A 355 -11.81 -4.30 4.75
C HIS A 355 -12.87 -3.36 5.34
N PRO A 356 -13.41 -2.40 4.53
CA PRO A 356 -14.31 -1.37 5.03
C PRO A 356 -15.56 -1.91 5.72
N GLU A 357 -16.28 -2.87 5.10
CA GLU A 357 -17.53 -3.41 5.65
C GLU A 357 -17.32 -4.22 6.94
N LYS A 358 -16.26 -5.04 6.99
CA LYS A 358 -15.91 -5.81 8.21
C LYS A 358 -15.19 -4.95 9.25
N LYS A 359 -14.91 -3.69 8.93
CA LYS A 359 -14.19 -2.74 9.79
C LYS A 359 -12.85 -3.27 10.29
N LEU A 360 -12.13 -3.99 9.42
CA LEU A 360 -10.91 -4.71 9.73
C LEU A 360 -9.72 -4.04 9.05
N ASN A 361 -8.61 -3.94 9.80
CA ASN A 361 -7.29 -3.63 9.26
C ASN A 361 -6.32 -4.76 9.61
N LEU A 362 -5.34 -4.99 8.73
CA LEU A 362 -4.16 -5.80 9.03
C LEU A 362 -2.93 -5.04 8.56
N PHE A 363 -1.94 -4.98 9.42
CA PHE A 363 -0.59 -4.58 9.07
C PHE A 363 0.39 -5.67 9.50
N ALA A 364 1.20 -6.13 8.56
CA ALA A 364 2.26 -7.09 8.79
C ALA A 364 3.56 -6.55 8.18
N VAL A 365 4.67 -6.72 8.90
CA VAL A 365 5.99 -6.26 8.43
C VAL A 365 7.09 -7.11 9.02
N THR A 366 8.13 -7.40 8.22
CA THR A 366 9.33 -8.13 8.63
C THR A 366 10.59 -7.38 8.20
N ASN A 367 11.68 -7.58 8.94
CA ASN A 367 13.03 -7.11 8.56
C ASN A 367 13.90 -8.23 7.99
N ASP A 368 13.33 -9.39 7.75
CA ASP A 368 14.05 -10.59 7.33
C ASP A 368 13.65 -11.04 5.92
N ASP A 369 14.65 -11.17 5.04
CA ASP A 369 14.51 -11.61 3.66
C ASP A 369 14.45 -13.16 3.52
N ALA A 370 14.82 -13.90 4.56
CA ALA A 370 14.84 -15.36 4.52
C ALA A 370 13.45 -16.01 4.30
N HIS A 371 12.38 -15.27 4.61
CA HIS A 371 10.98 -15.67 4.43
C HIS A 371 10.28 -14.85 3.35
N ALA A 372 11.07 -14.32 2.43
CA ALA A 372 10.78 -13.17 1.62
C ALA A 372 9.53 -13.26 0.74
N GLU A 373 9.28 -14.25 -0.03
CA GLU A 373 8.25 -14.11 -1.07
C GLU A 373 7.04 -15.03 -0.89
N GLY A 374 7.27 -16.30 -0.63
CA GLY A 374 6.19 -17.28 -0.53
C GLY A 374 5.54 -17.26 0.84
N ASP A 375 6.35 -17.32 1.88
CA ASP A 375 5.88 -17.54 3.24
C ASP A 375 5.17 -16.33 3.85
N PHE A 376 5.71 -15.11 3.65
CA PHE A 376 5.08 -13.89 4.15
C PHE A 376 3.75 -13.60 3.47
N THR A 377 3.69 -13.75 2.15
CA THR A 377 2.45 -13.58 1.38
C THR A 377 1.41 -14.65 1.76
N GLN A 378 1.83 -15.90 1.89
CA GLN A 378 0.94 -16.98 2.33
C GLN A 378 0.44 -16.77 3.76
N LEU A 379 1.31 -16.30 4.66
CA LEU A 379 0.90 -15.90 6.02
C LEU A 379 -0.18 -14.84 5.98
N CYS A 380 0.02 -13.77 5.21
CA CYS A 380 -0.94 -12.69 5.12
C CYS A 380 -2.29 -13.18 4.57
N HIS A 381 -2.29 -13.99 3.53
CA HIS A 381 -3.51 -14.60 3.00
C HIS A 381 -4.18 -15.55 4.01
N TYR A 382 -3.40 -16.38 4.69
CA TYR A 382 -3.92 -17.25 5.75
C TYR A 382 -4.62 -16.44 6.84
N VAL A 383 -3.98 -15.38 7.33
CA VAL A 383 -4.55 -14.50 8.36
C VAL A 383 -5.84 -13.85 7.87
N ILE A 384 -5.85 -13.31 6.65
CA ILE A 384 -7.04 -12.69 6.05
C ILE A 384 -8.19 -13.71 5.98
N GLN A 385 -7.97 -14.88 5.42
CA GLN A 385 -9.00 -15.91 5.26
C GLN A 385 -9.57 -16.38 6.59
N HIS A 386 -8.71 -16.70 7.57
CA HIS A 386 -9.17 -17.22 8.86
C HIS A 386 -9.90 -16.20 9.74
N ILE A 387 -9.67 -14.91 9.50
CA ILE A 387 -10.37 -13.82 10.20
C ILE A 387 -11.61 -13.38 9.43
N LEU A 388 -11.58 -13.43 8.09
CA LEU A 388 -12.73 -13.05 7.26
C LEU A 388 -13.87 -14.09 7.28
N ASP A 389 -13.55 -15.37 7.51
CA ASP A 389 -14.53 -16.46 7.54
C ASP A 389 -15.31 -16.56 8.88
N LYS A 390 -15.05 -15.67 9.84
CA LYS A 390 -15.73 -15.56 11.14
C LYS A 390 -16.62 -14.35 11.25
#